data_40ede10f13642705607cfae89f30d727
#
_entry.id   40ede10f13642705607cfae89f30d727
#
_cell.length_a   1.000
_cell.length_b   1.000
_cell.length_c   1.000
_cell.angle_alpha   90.00
_cell.angle_beta   90.00
_cell.angle_gamma   90.00
#
_symmetry.space_group_name_H-M   'P 1'
#
loop_
_entity.id
_entity.type
_entity.pdbx_description
1 polymer ?
#
loop_
_entity_poly.entity_id
_entity_poly.type
_entity_poly.pdbx_seq_one_letter_code
_entity_poly.pdbx_strand_id
1 'polypeptide(L)'
;ALSNAGPFTVFAPTNAAFDKLPAGTVEDLLKPESKDALRNILEYHVFVGVLTEDRIQDGMTINQVNLDNVTLNKKEGKLTVNGANVLASARGSNGIVYIIDSVLLPPQK
;
A
#
# COMPACT_ATOMS: atom_id res chain seq x y z
N ALA A 1 -2.67 -11.96 -7.41
CA ALA A 1 -3.31 -10.72 -7.86
C ALA A 1 -2.45 -9.96 -8.87
N LEU A 2 -1.15 -9.83 -8.61
CA LEU A 2 -0.25 -9.08 -9.48
C LEU A 2 0.04 -9.79 -10.80
N SER A 3 -0.25 -11.07 -10.89
CA SER A 3 -0.11 -11.83 -12.13
C SER A 3 -1.31 -11.69 -13.05
N ASN A 4 -2.41 -11.11 -12.58
CA ASN A 4 -3.59 -10.89 -13.42
C ASN A 4 -3.33 -9.75 -14.41
N ALA A 5 -4.05 -9.80 -15.51
CA ALA A 5 -3.98 -8.74 -16.51
C ALA A 5 -4.54 -7.43 -15.94
N GLY A 6 -3.93 -6.33 -16.29
CA GLY A 6 -4.41 -5.01 -15.93
C GLY A 6 -3.33 -4.20 -15.24
N PRO A 7 -3.48 -2.88 -15.22
CA PRO A 7 -2.54 -2.02 -14.52
C PRO A 7 -2.78 -2.04 -13.02
N PHE A 8 -1.70 -1.96 -12.25
CA PHE A 8 -1.77 -1.92 -10.79
C PHE A 8 -0.94 -0.75 -10.27
N THR A 9 -1.38 -0.20 -9.14
CA THR A 9 -0.58 0.70 -8.32
C THR A 9 -0.31 -0.01 -7.01
N VAL A 10 0.96 -0.23 -6.68
CA VAL A 10 1.37 -0.97 -5.48
C VAL A 10 2.11 -0.03 -4.55
N PHE A 11 1.69 0.01 -3.29
CA PHE A 11 2.40 0.73 -2.25
C PHE A 11 3.26 -0.28 -1.50
N ALA A 12 4.56 -0.29 -1.78
CA ALA A 12 5.49 -1.30 -1.26
C ALA A 12 6.26 -0.75 -0.05
N PRO A 13 6.01 -1.27 1.16
CA PRO A 13 6.74 -0.82 2.34
C PRO A 13 8.18 -1.32 2.32
N THR A 14 9.09 -0.51 2.87
CA THR A 14 10.49 -0.89 3.01
C THR A 14 10.66 -1.93 4.12
N ASN A 15 11.83 -2.57 4.19
CA ASN A 15 12.14 -3.44 5.33
C ASN A 15 12.08 -2.67 6.65
N ALA A 16 12.55 -1.43 6.66
CA ALA A 16 12.46 -0.59 7.85
C ALA A 16 11.02 -0.31 8.26
N ALA A 17 10.10 -0.27 7.28
CA ALA A 17 8.68 -0.09 7.59
C ALA A 17 8.13 -1.27 8.39
N PHE A 18 8.54 -2.49 8.06
CA PHE A 18 8.13 -3.67 8.81
C PHE A 18 8.68 -3.65 10.24
N ASP A 19 9.86 -3.08 10.43
CA ASP A 19 10.47 -2.96 11.77
C ASP A 19 9.68 -2.03 12.69
N LYS A 20 8.86 -1.16 12.14
CA LYS A 20 7.99 -0.26 12.93
C LYS A 20 6.78 -0.97 13.51
N LEU A 21 6.46 -2.18 13.05
CA LEU A 21 5.34 -2.93 13.55
C LEU A 21 5.64 -3.47 14.95
N PRO A 22 4.60 -3.66 15.79
CA PRO A 22 4.81 -4.26 17.11
C PRO A 22 5.51 -5.61 17.01
N ALA A 23 6.29 -5.94 18.03
CA ALA A 23 7.03 -7.21 18.08
C ALA A 23 6.06 -8.38 17.93
N GLY A 24 6.43 -9.34 17.08
CA GLY A 24 5.63 -10.52 16.83
C GLY A 24 4.55 -10.39 15.78
N THR A 25 4.26 -9.15 15.30
CA THR A 25 3.19 -8.94 14.31
C THR A 25 3.47 -9.67 13.00
N VAL A 26 4.69 -9.54 12.48
CA VAL A 26 5.06 -10.20 11.21
C VAL A 26 5.03 -11.72 11.39
N GLU A 27 5.57 -12.22 12.49
CA GLU A 27 5.57 -13.65 12.78
C GLU A 27 4.15 -14.21 12.87
N ASP A 28 3.25 -13.48 13.53
CA ASP A 28 1.85 -13.88 13.64
C ASP A 28 1.18 -13.94 12.28
N LEU A 29 1.48 -12.98 11.39
CA LEU A 29 0.89 -12.94 10.05
C LEU A 29 1.40 -14.05 9.15
N LEU A 30 2.57 -14.60 9.44
CA LEU A 30 3.13 -15.70 8.64
C LEU A 30 2.60 -17.06 9.06
N LYS A 31 1.81 -17.15 10.12
CA LYS A 31 1.23 -18.41 10.57
C LYS A 31 0.11 -18.84 9.61
N PRO A 32 -0.09 -20.17 9.42
CA PRO A 32 -1.16 -20.64 8.53
C PRO A 32 -2.55 -20.14 8.89
N GLU A 33 -2.86 -20.00 10.17
CA GLU A 33 -4.17 -19.50 10.61
C GLU A 33 -4.38 -18.02 10.32
N SER A 34 -3.30 -17.29 9.99
CA SER A 34 -3.38 -15.86 9.68
C SER A 34 -3.36 -15.58 8.17
N LYS A 35 -3.48 -16.60 7.33
CA LYS A 35 -3.36 -16.47 5.88
C LYS A 35 -4.34 -15.44 5.30
N ASP A 36 -5.59 -15.46 5.75
CA ASP A 36 -6.59 -14.53 5.24
C ASP A 36 -6.30 -13.10 5.70
N ALA A 37 -5.82 -12.93 6.94
CA ALA A 37 -5.45 -11.61 7.44
C ALA A 37 -4.27 -11.05 6.66
N LEU A 38 -3.26 -11.87 6.37
CA LEU A 38 -2.12 -11.46 5.57
C LEU A 38 -2.54 -11.05 4.16
N ARG A 39 -3.42 -11.84 3.53
CA ARG A 39 -3.94 -11.51 2.21
C ARG A 39 -4.63 -10.15 2.22
N ASN A 40 -5.47 -9.91 3.22
CA ASN A 40 -6.19 -8.64 3.33
C ASN A 40 -5.23 -7.46 3.44
N ILE A 41 -4.16 -7.60 4.23
CA ILE A 41 -3.15 -6.55 4.38
C ILE A 41 -2.42 -6.32 3.07
N LEU A 42 -2.01 -7.38 2.38
CA LEU A 42 -1.32 -7.25 1.09
C LEU A 42 -2.21 -6.61 0.03
N GLU A 43 -3.48 -6.99 -0.01
CA GLU A 43 -4.44 -6.38 -0.93
C GLU A 43 -4.71 -4.93 -0.61
N TYR A 44 -4.58 -4.54 0.65
CA TYR A 44 -4.74 -3.15 1.06
C TYR A 44 -3.64 -2.26 0.49
N HIS A 45 -2.51 -2.84 0.09
CA HIS A 45 -1.41 -2.11 -0.53
C HIS A 45 -1.54 -2.02 -2.05
N VAL A 46 -2.60 -2.59 -2.64
CA VAL A 46 -2.76 -2.68 -4.09
C VAL A 46 -4.02 -1.94 -4.55
N PHE A 47 -3.85 -1.09 -5.55
CA PHE A 47 -4.95 -0.40 -6.23
C PHE A 47 -4.98 -0.84 -7.69
N VAL A 48 -6.17 -1.19 -8.20
CA VAL A 48 -6.33 -1.56 -9.61
C VAL A 48 -6.41 -0.28 -10.45
N GLY A 49 -5.43 -0.09 -11.29
CA GLY A 49 -5.29 1.11 -12.12
C GLY A 49 -3.91 1.71 -11.97
N VAL A 50 -3.53 2.58 -12.89
CA VAL A 50 -2.27 3.31 -12.80
C VAL A 50 -2.54 4.69 -12.23
N LEU A 51 -2.01 4.95 -11.05
CA LEU A 51 -2.18 6.22 -10.35
C LEU A 51 -0.83 6.94 -10.34
N THR A 52 -0.59 7.74 -11.37
CA THR A 52 0.64 8.52 -11.46
C THR A 52 0.59 9.72 -10.49
N GLU A 53 1.78 10.24 -10.13
CA GLU A 53 1.86 11.34 -9.18
C GLU A 53 1.07 12.58 -9.61
N ASP A 54 1.04 12.87 -10.91
CA ASP A 54 0.32 14.01 -11.46
C ASP A 54 -1.20 13.87 -11.34
N ARG A 55 -1.71 12.66 -11.14
CA ARG A 55 -3.14 12.41 -10.93
C ARG A 55 -3.53 12.40 -9.47
N ILE A 56 -2.57 12.34 -8.57
CA ILE A 56 -2.84 12.31 -7.13
C ILE A 56 -3.10 13.73 -6.64
N GLN A 57 -4.23 13.92 -5.96
CA GLN A 57 -4.61 15.20 -5.37
C GLN A 57 -4.60 15.09 -3.84
N ASP A 58 -4.29 16.19 -3.18
CA ASP A 58 -4.28 16.24 -1.72
C ASP A 58 -5.66 15.89 -1.16
N GLY A 59 -5.69 14.95 -0.21
CA GLY A 59 -6.94 14.50 0.39
C GLY A 59 -7.72 13.49 -0.43
N MET A 60 -7.14 12.99 -1.51
CA MET A 60 -7.80 12.00 -2.37
C MET A 60 -7.96 10.67 -1.66
N THR A 61 -9.11 10.03 -1.83
CA THR A 61 -9.37 8.69 -1.28
C THR A 61 -9.50 7.71 -2.44
N ILE A 62 -8.80 6.58 -2.34
CA ILE A 62 -8.91 5.51 -3.34
C ILE A 62 -9.30 4.20 -2.65
N ASN A 63 -9.97 3.33 -3.41
CA ASN A 63 -10.45 2.05 -2.92
C ASN A 63 -9.47 0.96 -3.36
N GLN A 64 -8.91 0.26 -2.39
CA GLN A 64 -7.92 -0.78 -2.63
C GLN A 64 -8.58 -2.12 -3.01
N VAL A 65 -7.76 -3.10 -3.40
CA VAL A 65 -8.25 -4.42 -3.82
C VAL A 65 -9.07 -5.11 -2.74
N ASN A 66 -8.74 -4.88 -1.47
CA ASN A 66 -9.50 -5.46 -0.35
C ASN A 66 -10.77 -4.68 -0.02
N LEU A 67 -11.13 -3.67 -0.82
CA LEU A 67 -12.31 -2.81 -0.69
C LEU A 67 -12.22 -1.76 0.43
N ASP A 68 -11.13 -1.71 1.17
CA ASP A 68 -10.88 -0.64 2.14
C ASP A 68 -10.24 0.56 1.45
N ASN A 69 -10.46 1.74 1.99
CA ASN A 69 -9.96 2.98 1.41
C ASN A 69 -8.63 3.40 2.02
N VAL A 70 -7.80 4.04 1.21
CA VAL A 70 -6.62 4.77 1.70
C VAL A 70 -6.77 6.22 1.31
N THR A 71 -6.22 7.11 2.14
CA THR A 71 -6.22 8.56 1.89
C THR A 71 -4.83 8.98 1.44
N LEU A 72 -4.78 9.66 0.30
CA LEU A 72 -3.54 10.21 -0.25
C LEU A 72 -3.50 11.70 0.06
N ASN A 73 -2.34 12.16 0.54
CA ASN A 73 -2.13 13.59 0.79
C ASN A 73 -0.89 14.03 0.01
N LYS A 74 -0.95 15.22 -0.53
CA LYS A 74 0.14 15.79 -1.31
C LYS A 74 0.35 17.23 -0.86
N LYS A 75 1.43 17.46 -0.14
CA LYS A 75 1.76 18.79 0.39
C LYS A 75 3.21 19.12 0.05
N GLU A 76 3.41 20.30 -0.53
CA GLU A 76 4.75 20.79 -0.89
C GLU A 76 5.55 19.77 -1.72
N GLY A 77 4.85 19.07 -2.62
CA GLY A 77 5.47 18.06 -3.45
C GLY A 77 5.73 16.73 -2.76
N LYS A 78 5.34 16.59 -1.50
CA LYS A 78 5.51 15.34 -0.74
C LYS A 78 4.21 14.56 -0.71
N LEU A 79 4.29 13.29 -1.09
CA LEU A 79 3.15 12.40 -1.14
C LEU A 79 3.15 11.48 0.08
N THR A 80 1.98 11.34 0.71
CA THR A 80 1.79 10.37 1.79
C THR A 80 0.56 9.52 1.51
N VAL A 81 0.57 8.29 2.04
CA VAL A 81 -0.53 7.34 1.93
C VAL A 81 -0.89 6.92 3.35
N ASN A 82 -2.07 7.31 3.84
CA ASN A 82 -2.48 7.09 5.23
C ASN A 82 -1.41 7.52 6.24
N GLY A 83 -0.69 8.60 5.93
CA GLY A 83 0.39 9.09 6.78
C GLY A 83 1.75 8.47 6.54
N ALA A 84 1.84 7.42 5.74
CA ALA A 84 3.13 6.84 5.35
C ALA A 84 3.78 7.69 4.26
N ASN A 85 5.05 8.03 4.42
CA ASN A 85 5.75 8.84 3.44
C ASN A 85 6.13 8.00 2.22
N VAL A 86 5.93 8.56 1.02
CA VAL A 86 6.39 7.95 -0.22
C VAL A 86 7.84 8.36 -0.44
N LEU A 87 8.73 7.37 -0.49
CA LEU A 87 10.16 7.61 -0.61
C LEU A 87 10.65 7.62 -2.04
N ALA A 88 10.01 6.82 -2.91
CA ALA A 88 10.41 6.69 -4.30
C ALA A 88 9.26 6.06 -5.09
N SER A 89 9.37 6.12 -6.42
CA SER A 89 8.42 5.45 -7.30
C SER A 89 9.16 4.82 -8.46
N ALA A 90 8.58 3.73 -9.01
CA ALA A 90 9.12 3.06 -10.17
C ALA A 90 7.96 2.59 -11.05
N ARG A 91 8.07 2.79 -12.35
CA ARG A 91 7.06 2.33 -13.31
C ARG A 91 7.52 1.05 -13.96
N GLY A 92 6.58 0.11 -14.09
CA GLY A 92 6.79 -1.13 -14.83
C GLY A 92 5.81 -1.26 -15.97
N SER A 93 5.88 -2.37 -16.68
CA SER A 93 5.00 -2.62 -17.83
C SER A 93 3.54 -2.77 -17.44
N ASN A 94 3.24 -3.20 -16.20
CA ASN A 94 1.88 -3.45 -15.74
C ASN A 94 1.44 -2.52 -14.61
N GLY A 95 2.17 -1.43 -14.37
CA GLY A 95 1.75 -0.48 -13.35
C GLY A 95 2.88 0.34 -12.75
N ILE A 96 2.64 0.88 -11.58
CA ILE A 96 3.58 1.73 -10.86
C ILE A 96 3.70 1.25 -9.41
N VAL A 97 4.91 1.32 -8.87
CA VAL A 97 5.19 0.97 -7.46
C VAL A 97 5.63 2.22 -6.73
N TYR A 98 4.98 2.52 -5.62
CA TYR A 98 5.39 3.58 -4.70
C TYR A 98 6.00 2.93 -3.47
N ILE A 99 7.23 3.31 -3.15
CA ILE A 99 7.93 2.79 -1.96
C ILE A 99 7.60 3.68 -0.77
N ILE A 100 7.06 3.08 0.27
CA ILE A 100 6.58 3.80 1.45
C ILE A 100 7.35 3.38 2.70
N ASP A 101 7.36 4.26 3.70
CA ASP A 101 8.15 4.06 4.92
C ASP A 101 7.37 3.45 6.08
N SER A 102 6.13 3.07 5.87
CA SER A 102 5.29 2.42 6.88
C SER A 102 4.36 1.41 6.23
N VAL A 103 4.07 0.34 6.94
CA VAL A 103 3.13 -0.68 6.46
C VAL A 103 1.71 -0.16 6.63
N LEU A 104 0.90 -0.28 5.58
CA LEU A 104 -0.52 0.09 5.65
C LEU A 104 -1.28 -1.07 6.31
N LEU A 105 -2.04 -0.76 7.35
CA LEU A 105 -2.87 -1.75 8.03
C LEU A 105 -4.33 -1.40 7.80
N PRO A 106 -5.16 -2.37 7.34
CA PRO A 106 -6.57 -2.10 7.14
C PRO A 106 -7.25 -1.72 8.45
N PRO A 107 -8.33 -0.93 8.40
CA PRO A 107 -9.08 -0.65 9.62
C PRO A 107 -9.56 -1.95 10.26
N GLN A 108 -9.40 -2.03 11.57
CA GLN A 108 -9.90 -3.18 12.32
C GLN A 108 -11.38 -2.97 12.59
N LYS A 109 -12.15 -4.00 12.31
CA LYS A 109 -13.59 -3.98 12.51
C LYS A 109 -13.97 -4.71 13.77
#